data_0a2932c0f7e36163ae7ebefb3aae3a67
#
_entry.id   0a2932c0f7e36163ae7ebefb3aae3a67
#
_cell.length_a   1.000
_cell.length_b   1.000
_cell.length_c   1.000
_cell.angle_alpha   90.00
_cell.angle_beta   90.00
_cell.angle_gamma   90.00
#
_symmetry.space_group_name_H-M   'P 1'
#
loop_
_entity.id
_entity.type
_entity.pdbx_description
1 polymer ?
#
loop_
_entity_poly.entity_id
_entity_poly.type
_entity_poly.pdbx_seq_one_letter_code
_entity_poly.pdbx_strand_id
1 'polypeptide(L)'
;MRERVITGKAKFENLARMYSQDPGTMMRGGEMDPSTLEQLDPAFGAALEKMRPGQISEVVESQFGFHIIQLLDKRGRLYHFRHILLRPVYTTEELGGSLNTLDSLVKVIRKDSITFERAALLYSDDAQSKMNGGIVSNHDILERFNAFDAKLTVTKFLKEDFGRFKSLDDYNALNRLKPGEISEAYLTEDMLGNQMAKIVKLVEVIPTHTASLNEDYLRLEEMALQDKQDRVFKEWLSKKIDGMYVYISPEFRNGEFENKHWVK
;
A
#
# COMPACT_ATOMS: atom_id res chain seq x y z
N MET A 1 -19.57 20.56 1.87
CA MET A 1 -19.02 20.44 3.25
C MET A 1 -18.14 21.62 3.62
N ARG A 2 -17.13 21.92 2.83
CA ARG A 2 -16.18 23.02 3.07
C ARG A 2 -16.88 24.36 3.40
N GLU A 3 -17.82 24.81 2.59
CA GLU A 3 -18.60 26.03 2.84
C GLU A 3 -19.31 26.03 4.20
N ARG A 4 -19.86 24.90 4.62
CA ARG A 4 -20.55 24.79 5.91
C ARG A 4 -19.60 25.01 7.10
N VAL A 5 -18.34 24.59 6.95
CA VAL A 5 -17.32 24.85 7.99
C VAL A 5 -16.87 26.30 7.96
N ILE A 6 -16.52 26.84 6.79
CA ILE A 6 -16.05 28.22 6.64
C ILE A 6 -17.09 29.24 7.12
N THR A 7 -18.39 28.97 6.84
CA THR A 7 -19.48 29.84 7.28
C THR A 7 -19.91 29.61 8.73
N GLY A 8 -19.27 28.72 9.47
CA GLY A 8 -19.60 28.40 10.86
C GLY A 8 -20.90 27.60 11.03
N LYS A 9 -21.53 27.15 9.94
CA LYS A 9 -22.79 26.36 9.99
C LYS A 9 -22.60 24.93 10.49
N ALA A 10 -21.36 24.42 10.50
CA ALA A 10 -21.02 23.12 11.04
C ALA A 10 -19.59 23.11 11.59
N LYS A 11 -19.34 22.33 12.63
CA LYS A 11 -17.99 22.07 13.11
C LYS A 11 -17.32 21.02 12.24
N PHE A 12 -16.03 21.19 11.99
CA PHE A 12 -15.23 20.27 11.15
C PHE A 12 -15.29 18.83 11.71
N GLU A 13 -15.12 18.68 13.03
CA GLU A 13 -15.12 17.37 13.69
C GLU A 13 -16.42 16.60 13.47
N ASN A 14 -17.56 17.31 13.50
CA ASN A 14 -18.86 16.68 13.31
C ASN A 14 -19.03 16.20 11.86
N LEU A 15 -18.57 17.00 10.89
CA LEU A 15 -18.61 16.58 9.49
C LEU A 15 -17.64 15.42 9.23
N ALA A 16 -16.46 15.41 9.85
CA ALA A 16 -15.53 14.30 9.74
C ALA A 16 -16.14 13.00 10.28
N ARG A 17 -16.75 13.02 11.46
CA ARG A 17 -17.43 11.83 12.04
C ARG A 17 -18.60 11.32 11.20
N MET A 18 -19.32 12.22 10.53
CA MET A 18 -20.51 11.85 9.75
C MET A 18 -20.20 11.40 8.33
N TYR A 19 -19.14 11.93 7.73
CA TYR A 19 -18.93 11.80 6.29
C TYR A 19 -17.55 11.32 5.88
N SER A 20 -16.53 11.39 6.77
CA SER A 20 -15.19 10.92 6.41
C SER A 20 -15.18 9.42 6.19
N GLN A 21 -14.55 8.98 5.11
CA GLN A 21 -14.32 7.58 4.76
C GLN A 21 -12.92 7.11 5.16
N ASP A 22 -12.24 7.88 6.03
CA ASP A 22 -11.00 7.44 6.67
C ASP A 22 -11.31 6.77 8.02
N PRO A 23 -11.24 5.43 8.12
CA PRO A 23 -11.56 4.71 9.36
C PRO A 23 -10.57 5.02 10.49
N GLY A 24 -9.35 5.46 10.16
CA GLY A 24 -8.31 5.76 11.15
C GLY A 24 -8.56 7.03 11.94
N THR A 25 -9.24 8.02 11.34
CA THR A 25 -9.42 9.35 11.94
C THR A 25 -10.86 9.81 12.09
N MET A 26 -11.82 9.20 11.36
CA MET A 26 -13.23 9.65 11.40
C MET A 26 -13.79 9.74 12.81
N MET A 27 -13.54 8.76 13.67
CA MET A 27 -14.05 8.72 15.04
C MET A 27 -13.40 9.77 15.94
N ARG A 28 -12.18 10.22 15.59
CA ARG A 28 -11.48 11.32 16.27
C ARG A 28 -11.79 12.70 15.65
N GLY A 29 -12.86 12.79 14.84
CA GLY A 29 -13.23 14.04 14.15
C GLY A 29 -12.26 14.44 13.03
N GLY A 30 -11.61 13.46 12.41
CA GLY A 30 -10.64 13.63 11.33
C GLY A 30 -9.23 13.97 11.82
N GLU A 31 -8.97 13.98 13.13
CA GLU A 31 -7.69 14.41 13.71
C GLU A 31 -6.59 13.37 13.51
N MET A 32 -5.48 13.81 12.92
CA MET A 32 -4.27 13.04 12.70
C MET A 32 -3.23 13.38 13.78
N ASP A 33 -2.39 12.42 14.10
CA ASP A 33 -1.22 12.67 14.94
C ASP A 33 -0.24 13.62 14.18
N PRO A 34 0.47 14.52 14.91
CA PRO A 34 1.39 15.44 14.27
C PRO A 34 2.43 14.72 13.40
N SER A 35 2.51 15.11 12.14
CA SER A 35 3.33 14.43 11.12
C SER A 35 4.17 15.44 10.33
N THR A 36 5.27 14.98 9.74
CA THR A 36 6.07 15.76 8.79
C THR A 36 5.50 15.63 7.37
N LEU A 37 5.83 16.57 6.49
CA LEU A 37 5.30 16.54 5.11
C LEU A 37 5.75 15.31 4.34
N GLU A 38 6.94 14.78 4.64
CA GLU A 38 7.51 13.60 3.99
C GLU A 38 6.77 12.30 4.32
N GLN A 39 5.99 12.30 5.41
CA GLN A 39 5.16 11.16 5.84
C GLN A 39 3.76 11.16 5.20
N LEU A 40 3.43 12.20 4.43
CA LEU A 40 2.12 12.43 3.85
C LEU A 40 2.14 12.23 2.35
N ASP A 41 0.97 12.00 1.77
CA ASP A 41 0.80 12.05 0.32
C ASP A 41 1.32 13.40 -0.23
N PRO A 42 2.06 13.42 -1.35
CA PRO A 42 2.67 14.65 -1.88
C PRO A 42 1.67 15.78 -2.12
N ALA A 43 0.48 15.51 -2.65
CA ALA A 43 -0.54 16.54 -2.89
C ALA A 43 -1.11 17.09 -1.57
N PHE A 44 -1.30 16.20 -0.60
CA PHE A 44 -1.75 16.55 0.75
C PHE A 44 -0.70 17.42 1.48
N GLY A 45 0.57 17.00 1.44
CA GLY A 45 1.68 17.74 2.02
C GLY A 45 1.86 19.12 1.40
N ALA A 46 1.79 19.24 0.06
CA ALA A 46 1.89 20.51 -0.66
C ALA A 46 0.72 21.48 -0.32
N ALA A 47 -0.45 20.96 -0.02
CA ALA A 47 -1.57 21.78 0.46
C ALA A 47 -1.30 22.30 1.88
N LEU A 48 -0.90 21.42 2.82
CA LEU A 48 -0.58 21.79 4.20
C LEU A 48 0.54 22.82 4.30
N GLU A 49 1.57 22.72 3.48
CA GLU A 49 2.71 23.63 3.48
C GLU A 49 2.30 25.09 3.30
N LYS A 50 1.28 25.32 2.45
CA LYS A 50 0.75 26.65 2.10
C LYS A 50 -0.27 27.19 3.11
N MET A 51 -0.71 26.36 4.05
CA MET A 51 -1.77 26.72 5.01
C MET A 51 -1.21 27.39 6.26
N ARG A 52 -2.09 28.18 6.91
CA ARG A 52 -1.86 28.76 8.23
C ARG A 52 -2.73 28.06 9.27
N PRO A 53 -2.29 27.99 10.54
CA PRO A 53 -3.13 27.47 11.62
C PRO A 53 -4.54 28.07 11.64
N GLY A 54 -5.55 27.20 11.79
CA GLY A 54 -6.96 27.54 11.70
C GLY A 54 -7.55 27.54 10.29
N GLN A 55 -6.75 27.53 9.25
CA GLN A 55 -7.22 27.56 7.85
C GLN A 55 -7.78 26.20 7.41
N ILE A 56 -8.76 26.26 6.51
CA ILE A 56 -9.35 25.12 5.83
C ILE A 56 -8.92 25.14 4.36
N SER A 57 -8.43 24.00 3.85
CA SER A 57 -7.96 23.88 2.46
C SER A 57 -9.10 24.01 1.44
N GLU A 58 -8.73 24.20 0.19
CA GLU A 58 -9.56 23.79 -0.94
C GLU A 58 -9.68 22.26 -0.96
N VAL A 59 -10.43 21.69 -1.91
CA VAL A 59 -10.45 20.25 -2.12
C VAL A 59 -9.08 19.82 -2.66
N VAL A 60 -8.47 18.86 -1.98
CA VAL A 60 -7.17 18.29 -2.36
C VAL A 60 -7.41 16.88 -2.85
N GLU A 61 -6.97 16.58 -4.05
CA GLU A 61 -7.02 15.25 -4.64
C GLU A 61 -5.71 14.50 -4.36
N SER A 62 -5.80 13.27 -3.90
CA SER A 62 -4.70 12.36 -3.65
C SER A 62 -5.03 10.95 -4.16
N GLN A 63 -4.08 10.02 -4.09
CA GLN A 63 -4.34 8.60 -4.40
C GLN A 63 -5.43 7.97 -3.52
N PHE A 64 -5.74 8.54 -2.35
CA PHE A 64 -6.76 8.04 -1.42
C PHE A 64 -8.17 8.60 -1.71
N GLY A 65 -8.28 9.61 -2.56
CA GLY A 65 -9.50 10.33 -2.89
C GLY A 65 -9.41 11.83 -2.66
N PHE A 66 -10.54 12.44 -2.35
CA PHE A 66 -10.67 13.89 -2.14
C PHE A 66 -10.64 14.25 -0.66
N HIS A 67 -9.81 15.19 -0.31
CA HIS A 67 -9.63 15.67 1.06
C HIS A 67 -10.07 17.11 1.24
N ILE A 68 -10.64 17.41 2.39
CA ILE A 68 -10.71 18.76 2.97
C ILE A 68 -9.87 18.71 4.23
N ILE A 69 -8.93 19.66 4.39
CA ILE A 69 -7.96 19.67 5.47
C ILE A 69 -8.18 20.92 6.32
N GLN A 70 -8.07 20.79 7.64
CA GLN A 70 -7.98 21.90 8.58
C GLN A 70 -6.64 21.82 9.29
N LEU A 71 -5.76 22.82 9.09
CA LEU A 71 -4.52 22.92 9.85
C LEU A 71 -4.83 23.46 11.24
N LEU A 72 -4.50 22.71 12.28
CA LEU A 72 -4.71 23.08 13.68
C LEU A 72 -3.52 23.85 14.25
N ASP A 73 -2.31 23.30 14.07
CA ASP A 73 -1.07 23.87 14.57
C ASP A 73 0.12 23.46 13.68
N LYS A 74 1.21 24.26 13.76
CA LYS A 74 2.47 23.97 13.08
C LYS A 74 3.62 24.29 14.02
N ARG A 75 4.44 23.28 14.34
CA ARG A 75 5.62 23.40 15.21
C ARG A 75 6.87 22.90 14.51
N GLY A 76 7.67 23.82 14.00
CA GLY A 76 8.83 23.46 13.19
C GLY A 76 8.42 22.70 11.93
N ARG A 77 8.84 21.42 11.84
CA ARG A 77 8.51 20.52 10.71
C ARG A 77 7.27 19.66 10.97
N LEU A 78 6.66 19.73 12.16
CA LEU A 78 5.48 18.96 12.52
C LEU A 78 4.20 19.76 12.24
N TYR A 79 3.27 19.15 11.54
CA TYR A 79 1.95 19.67 11.22
C TYR A 79 0.90 18.87 11.98
N HIS A 80 0.07 19.56 12.76
CA HIS A 80 -1.10 18.99 13.44
C HIS A 80 -2.34 19.46 12.70
N PHE A 81 -3.15 18.52 12.20
CA PHE A 81 -4.25 18.80 11.30
C PHE A 81 -5.38 17.80 11.44
N ARG A 82 -6.51 18.15 10.84
CA ARG A 82 -7.67 17.27 10.63
C ARG A 82 -7.98 17.18 9.17
N HIS A 83 -8.55 16.03 8.76
CA HIS A 83 -9.03 15.88 7.40
C HIS A 83 -10.39 15.17 7.32
N ILE A 84 -11.08 15.39 6.22
CA ILE A 84 -12.25 14.61 5.79
C ILE A 84 -11.86 14.00 4.46
N LEU A 85 -11.86 12.68 4.39
CA LEU A 85 -11.64 11.93 3.16
C LEU A 85 -12.97 11.53 2.55
N LEU A 86 -13.14 11.76 1.26
CA LEU A 86 -14.21 11.22 0.46
C LEU A 86 -13.61 10.50 -0.75
N ARG A 87 -14.03 9.26 -0.97
CA ARG A 87 -13.64 8.49 -2.15
C ARG A 87 -14.63 8.72 -3.28
N PRO A 88 -14.17 8.74 -4.54
CA PRO A 88 -15.07 8.78 -5.69
C PRO A 88 -15.97 7.54 -5.65
N VAL A 89 -17.25 7.75 -5.90
CA VAL A 89 -18.22 6.67 -6.11
C VAL A 89 -18.63 6.76 -7.58
N TYR A 90 -18.29 5.74 -8.33
CA TYR A 90 -18.62 5.66 -9.73
C TYR A 90 -20.01 5.08 -9.93
N THR A 91 -20.74 5.63 -10.88
CA THR A 91 -22.03 5.08 -11.29
C THR A 91 -21.83 3.79 -12.10
N THR A 92 -22.85 2.95 -12.14
CA THR A 92 -22.85 1.75 -12.99
C THR A 92 -22.58 2.06 -14.46
N GLU A 93 -23.03 3.23 -14.93
CA GLU A 93 -22.83 3.69 -16.31
C GLU A 93 -21.36 4.06 -16.57
N GLU A 94 -20.70 4.79 -15.65
CA GLU A 94 -19.29 5.13 -15.75
C GLU A 94 -18.40 3.89 -15.72
N LEU A 95 -18.66 2.94 -14.82
CA LEU A 95 -17.97 1.67 -14.76
C LEU A 95 -18.19 0.83 -16.02
N GLY A 96 -19.44 0.82 -16.55
CA GLY A 96 -19.78 0.17 -17.81
C GLY A 96 -19.04 0.77 -19.00
N GLY A 97 -18.87 2.09 -19.04
CA GLY A 97 -18.06 2.79 -20.05
C GLY A 97 -16.60 2.35 -20.03
N SER A 98 -16.01 2.25 -18.84
CA SER A 98 -14.63 1.78 -18.64
C SER A 98 -14.45 0.34 -19.09
N LEU A 99 -15.38 -0.56 -18.74
CA LEU A 99 -15.37 -1.96 -19.20
C LEU A 99 -15.41 -2.06 -20.72
N ASN A 100 -16.32 -1.34 -21.39
CA ASN A 100 -16.45 -1.34 -22.85
C ASN A 100 -15.18 -0.83 -23.54
N THR A 101 -14.52 0.15 -22.96
CA THR A 101 -13.25 0.68 -23.47
C THR A 101 -12.15 -0.38 -23.38
N LEU A 102 -12.03 -1.05 -22.23
CA LEU A 102 -11.05 -2.12 -22.05
C LEU A 102 -11.34 -3.35 -22.92
N ASP A 103 -12.60 -3.74 -23.08
CA ASP A 103 -12.98 -4.83 -23.99
C ASP A 103 -12.64 -4.52 -25.46
N SER A 104 -12.78 -3.26 -25.85
CA SER A 104 -12.35 -2.80 -27.18
C SER A 104 -10.84 -2.89 -27.31
N LEU A 105 -10.10 -2.50 -26.29
CA LEU A 105 -8.64 -2.59 -26.24
C LEU A 105 -8.17 -4.05 -26.29
N VAL A 106 -8.80 -4.95 -25.53
CA VAL A 106 -8.52 -6.41 -25.59
C VAL A 106 -8.65 -6.95 -26.99
N LYS A 107 -9.69 -6.56 -27.74
CA LYS A 107 -9.87 -6.98 -29.13
C LYS A 107 -8.76 -6.48 -30.05
N VAL A 108 -8.24 -5.28 -29.84
CA VAL A 108 -7.14 -4.70 -30.61
C VAL A 108 -5.81 -5.40 -30.29
N ILE A 109 -5.58 -5.73 -29.00
CA ILE A 109 -4.40 -6.46 -28.58
C ILE A 109 -4.43 -7.91 -29.13
N ARG A 110 -5.55 -8.61 -29.03
CA ARG A 110 -5.69 -9.98 -29.54
C ARG A 110 -5.55 -10.09 -31.06
N LYS A 111 -5.69 -8.98 -31.79
CA LYS A 111 -5.43 -8.88 -33.23
C LYS A 111 -3.98 -8.49 -33.54
N ASP A 112 -3.11 -8.46 -32.56
CA ASP A 112 -1.69 -8.04 -32.68
C ASP A 112 -1.50 -6.62 -33.28
N SER A 113 -2.53 -5.77 -33.22
CA SER A 113 -2.43 -4.38 -33.71
C SER A 113 -1.65 -3.49 -32.73
N ILE A 114 -1.62 -3.86 -31.46
CA ILE A 114 -0.83 -3.23 -30.41
C ILE A 114 -0.44 -4.30 -29.38
N THR A 115 0.76 -4.21 -28.82
CA THR A 115 1.16 -5.12 -27.74
C THR A 115 0.51 -4.72 -26.41
N PHE A 116 0.39 -5.67 -25.48
CA PHE A 116 -0.15 -5.40 -24.13
C PHE A 116 0.68 -4.33 -23.41
N GLU A 117 1.99 -4.42 -23.51
CA GLU A 117 2.96 -3.51 -22.90
C GLU A 117 2.78 -2.07 -23.44
N ARG A 118 2.56 -1.95 -24.74
CA ARG A 118 2.28 -0.64 -25.36
C ARG A 118 0.92 -0.11 -24.97
N ALA A 119 -0.07 -0.98 -24.85
CA ALA A 119 -1.40 -0.60 -24.38
C ALA A 119 -1.35 -0.12 -22.92
N ALA A 120 -0.63 -0.81 -22.05
CA ALA A 120 -0.41 -0.39 -20.67
C ALA A 120 0.21 1.00 -20.61
N LEU A 121 1.28 1.25 -21.37
CA LEU A 121 1.94 2.56 -21.42
C LEU A 121 1.00 3.70 -21.84
N LEU A 122 0.11 3.45 -22.79
CA LEU A 122 -0.76 4.49 -23.36
C LEU A 122 -2.05 4.71 -22.54
N TYR A 123 -2.65 3.65 -22.03
CA TYR A 123 -4.02 3.67 -21.51
C TYR A 123 -4.13 3.34 -20.02
N SER A 124 -3.09 2.80 -19.37
CA SER A 124 -3.18 2.49 -17.94
C SER A 124 -3.12 3.76 -17.10
N ASP A 125 -3.95 3.81 -16.06
CA ASP A 125 -3.90 4.81 -15.00
C ASP A 125 -3.04 4.37 -13.82
N ASP A 126 -2.62 3.08 -13.79
CA ASP A 126 -1.73 2.56 -12.76
C ASP A 126 -0.30 3.09 -12.93
N ALA A 127 0.04 4.11 -12.15
CA ALA A 127 1.34 4.80 -12.23
C ALA A 127 2.53 3.86 -11.98
N GLN A 128 2.34 2.78 -11.20
CA GLN A 128 3.43 1.88 -10.83
C GLN A 128 3.80 0.93 -11.98
N SER A 129 2.82 0.33 -12.63
CA SER A 129 3.06 -0.64 -13.70
C SER A 129 3.08 -0.03 -15.11
N LYS A 130 2.47 1.14 -15.30
CA LYS A 130 2.36 1.83 -16.60
C LYS A 130 3.70 1.94 -17.32
N MET A 131 4.74 2.39 -16.63
CA MET A 131 6.05 2.68 -17.24
C MET A 131 6.91 1.44 -17.47
N ASN A 132 6.57 0.30 -16.87
CA ASN A 132 7.27 -0.97 -17.04
C ASN A 132 6.49 -1.99 -17.87
N GLY A 133 5.58 -1.52 -18.73
CA GLY A 133 4.80 -2.36 -19.63
C GLY A 133 3.68 -3.13 -18.95
N GLY A 134 3.19 -2.66 -17.81
CA GLY A 134 2.08 -3.28 -17.07
C GLY A 134 2.51 -4.43 -16.15
N ILE A 135 3.82 -4.64 -15.94
CA ILE A 135 4.31 -5.66 -15.01
C ILE A 135 3.97 -5.25 -13.58
N VAL A 136 3.14 -6.06 -12.92
CA VAL A 136 2.73 -5.86 -11.53
C VAL A 136 3.85 -6.32 -10.59
N SER A 137 4.13 -5.52 -9.57
CA SER A 137 5.09 -5.85 -8.51
C SER A 137 4.45 -5.76 -7.13
N ASN A 138 5.20 -6.14 -6.11
CA ASN A 138 4.81 -5.99 -4.70
C ASN A 138 5.34 -4.69 -4.06
N HIS A 139 5.80 -3.74 -4.85
CA HIS A 139 6.44 -2.52 -4.36
C HIS A 139 5.51 -1.70 -3.44
N ASP A 140 4.26 -1.55 -3.83
CA ASP A 140 3.20 -0.90 -3.05
C ASP A 140 2.96 -1.57 -1.68
N ILE A 141 3.11 -2.88 -1.62
CA ILE A 141 2.98 -3.66 -0.38
C ILE A 141 4.17 -3.37 0.53
N LEU A 142 5.38 -3.36 -0.02
CA LEU A 142 6.61 -3.12 0.73
C LEU A 142 6.62 -1.72 1.36
N GLU A 143 6.20 -0.70 0.61
CA GLU A 143 6.10 0.66 1.11
C GLU A 143 5.06 0.79 2.22
N ARG A 144 3.87 0.19 2.03
CA ARG A 144 2.74 0.36 2.94
C ARG A 144 2.93 -0.31 4.30
N PHE A 145 3.57 -1.47 4.32
CA PHE A 145 3.73 -2.26 5.55
C PHE A 145 5.08 -2.04 6.24
N ASN A 146 5.92 -1.11 5.73
CA ASN A 146 7.30 -0.95 6.22
C ASN A 146 7.97 -2.32 6.35
N ALA A 147 7.71 -3.20 5.40
CA ALA A 147 8.22 -4.56 5.41
C ALA A 147 9.71 -4.51 5.08
N PHE A 148 10.51 -4.08 6.05
CA PHE A 148 11.97 -4.03 5.95
C PHE A 148 12.58 -5.40 5.65
N ASP A 149 11.80 -6.47 5.85
CA ASP A 149 12.20 -7.85 5.61
C ASP A 149 12.04 -8.29 4.14
N ALA A 150 11.29 -7.54 3.33
CA ALA A 150 11.07 -7.89 1.93
C ALA A 150 11.76 -6.87 1.01
N LYS A 151 13.08 -6.96 0.92
CA LYS A 151 13.93 -6.07 0.10
C LYS A 151 13.83 -6.33 -1.40
N LEU A 152 13.17 -7.41 -1.81
CA LEU A 152 13.06 -7.77 -3.22
C LEU A 152 11.75 -7.28 -3.82
N THR A 153 11.85 -6.49 -4.87
CA THR A 153 10.70 -6.25 -5.76
C THR A 153 10.37 -7.56 -6.46
N VAL A 154 9.26 -8.19 -6.08
CA VAL A 154 8.82 -9.46 -6.63
C VAL A 154 7.74 -9.18 -7.67
N THR A 155 7.90 -9.76 -8.84
CA THR A 155 6.91 -9.74 -9.93
C THR A 155 6.18 -11.08 -10.04
N LYS A 156 6.52 -12.05 -9.17
CA LYS A 156 5.95 -13.39 -9.10
C LYS A 156 5.17 -13.52 -7.80
N PHE A 157 3.94 -13.96 -7.90
CA PHE A 157 3.00 -14.03 -6.77
C PHE A 157 2.56 -15.47 -6.51
N LEU A 158 2.45 -15.84 -5.24
CA LEU A 158 1.80 -17.08 -4.81
C LEU A 158 0.28 -16.90 -4.83
N LYS A 159 -0.45 -18.00 -4.87
CA LYS A 159 -1.91 -17.98 -4.78
C LYS A 159 -2.40 -17.28 -3.50
N GLU A 160 -1.69 -17.48 -2.41
CA GLU A 160 -2.00 -16.94 -1.09
C GLU A 160 -1.80 -15.43 -1.00
N ASP A 161 -1.02 -14.84 -1.91
CA ASP A 161 -0.82 -13.40 -2.00
C ASP A 161 -2.08 -12.67 -2.48
N PHE A 162 -2.92 -13.37 -3.26
CA PHE A 162 -4.20 -12.86 -3.69
C PHE A 162 -5.22 -12.95 -2.55
N GLY A 163 -5.99 -11.89 -2.35
CA GLY A 163 -6.90 -11.74 -1.22
C GLY A 163 -6.23 -11.23 0.06
N ARG A 164 -4.91 -11.36 0.18
CA ARG A 164 -4.14 -10.74 1.26
C ARG A 164 -3.51 -9.43 0.85
N PHE A 165 -2.91 -9.40 -0.34
CA PHE A 165 -2.14 -8.26 -0.86
C PHE A 165 -2.60 -7.80 -2.26
N LYS A 166 -3.32 -8.65 -2.98
CA LYS A 166 -3.89 -8.38 -4.28
C LYS A 166 -5.34 -8.82 -4.30
N SER A 167 -6.11 -8.37 -5.28
CA SER A 167 -7.53 -8.72 -5.38
C SER A 167 -7.76 -10.20 -5.71
N LEU A 168 -8.77 -10.81 -5.08
CA LEU A 168 -9.26 -12.14 -5.47
C LEU A 168 -9.83 -12.15 -6.89
N ASP A 169 -10.34 -11.02 -7.38
CA ASP A 169 -10.83 -10.91 -8.76
C ASP A 169 -9.68 -11.04 -9.75
N ASP A 170 -8.49 -10.48 -9.41
CA ASP A 170 -7.27 -10.67 -10.21
C ASP A 170 -6.89 -12.16 -10.28
N TYR A 171 -6.93 -12.88 -9.15
CA TYR A 171 -6.68 -14.32 -9.14
C TYR A 171 -7.70 -15.08 -9.99
N ASN A 172 -8.98 -14.78 -9.84
CA ASN A 172 -10.06 -15.43 -10.60
C ASN A 172 -9.92 -15.19 -12.10
N ALA A 173 -9.51 -13.98 -12.50
CA ALA A 173 -9.22 -13.66 -13.89
C ALA A 173 -8.02 -14.45 -14.42
N LEU A 174 -6.89 -14.44 -13.68
CA LEU A 174 -5.64 -15.12 -14.06
C LEU A 174 -5.78 -16.65 -14.11
N ASN A 175 -6.52 -17.25 -13.17
CA ASN A 175 -6.66 -18.71 -13.07
C ASN A 175 -7.41 -19.36 -14.26
N ARG A 176 -8.05 -18.54 -15.10
CA ARG A 176 -8.74 -18.98 -16.34
C ARG A 176 -7.87 -18.89 -17.58
N LEU A 177 -6.69 -18.29 -17.46
CA LEU A 177 -5.80 -17.98 -18.58
C LEU A 177 -4.68 -19.01 -18.71
N LYS A 178 -4.21 -19.16 -19.93
CA LYS A 178 -2.92 -19.80 -20.23
C LYS A 178 -1.83 -18.75 -20.33
N PRO A 179 -0.55 -19.10 -20.14
CA PRO A 179 0.55 -18.19 -20.35
C PRO A 179 0.46 -17.51 -21.75
N GLY A 180 0.58 -16.19 -21.74
CA GLY A 180 0.43 -15.33 -22.92
C GLY A 180 -1.00 -14.80 -23.15
N GLU A 181 -2.02 -15.38 -22.55
CA GLU A 181 -3.42 -14.94 -22.73
C GLU A 181 -3.76 -13.71 -21.88
N ILE A 182 -4.78 -12.98 -22.34
CA ILE A 182 -5.31 -11.76 -21.73
C ILE A 182 -6.76 -12.00 -21.32
N SER A 183 -7.12 -11.54 -20.11
CA SER A 183 -8.51 -11.61 -19.63
C SER A 183 -9.47 -10.75 -20.45
N GLU A 184 -10.76 -10.99 -20.31
CA GLU A 184 -11.79 -9.99 -20.57
C GLU A 184 -11.69 -8.86 -19.53
N ALA A 185 -12.32 -7.73 -19.78
CA ALA A 185 -12.39 -6.65 -18.79
C ALA A 185 -13.28 -7.06 -17.60
N TYR A 186 -12.84 -6.72 -16.40
CA TYR A 186 -13.60 -6.98 -15.18
C TYR A 186 -13.47 -5.81 -14.20
N LEU A 187 -14.43 -5.73 -13.27
CA LEU A 187 -14.38 -4.76 -12.18
C LEU A 187 -13.68 -5.38 -10.98
N THR A 188 -12.92 -4.56 -10.30
CA THR A 188 -12.23 -4.91 -9.05
C THR A 188 -12.07 -3.67 -8.18
N GLU A 189 -11.54 -3.84 -6.99
CA GLU A 189 -11.16 -2.76 -6.10
C GLU A 189 -9.66 -2.83 -5.81
N ASP A 190 -9.03 -1.66 -5.70
CA ASP A 190 -7.66 -1.57 -5.22
C ASP A 190 -7.60 -1.80 -3.70
N MET A 191 -6.40 -1.84 -3.14
CA MET A 191 -6.19 -2.00 -1.69
C MET A 191 -6.72 -0.80 -0.87
N LEU A 192 -7.05 0.30 -1.51
CA LEU A 192 -7.64 1.49 -0.92
C LEU A 192 -9.17 1.46 -0.97
N GLY A 193 -9.76 0.47 -1.66
CA GLY A 193 -11.21 0.33 -1.89
C GLY A 193 -11.73 1.24 -3.01
N ASN A 194 -10.87 1.69 -3.91
CA ASN A 194 -11.29 2.42 -5.11
C ASN A 194 -11.71 1.42 -6.18
N GLN A 195 -12.89 1.60 -6.74
CA GLN A 195 -13.37 0.76 -7.83
C GLN A 195 -12.67 1.09 -9.15
N MET A 196 -12.29 0.06 -9.89
CA MET A 196 -11.63 0.18 -11.17
C MET A 196 -12.04 -0.93 -12.14
N ALA A 197 -11.94 -0.66 -13.43
CA ALA A 197 -12.00 -1.66 -14.49
C ALA A 197 -10.56 -2.11 -14.82
N LYS A 198 -10.37 -3.41 -15.04
CA LYS A 198 -9.04 -4.00 -15.22
C LYS A 198 -9.04 -5.07 -16.29
N ILE A 199 -7.91 -5.22 -16.97
CA ILE A 199 -7.52 -6.39 -17.77
C ILE A 199 -6.16 -6.88 -17.28
N VAL A 200 -5.93 -8.17 -17.31
CA VAL A 200 -4.67 -8.78 -16.91
C VAL A 200 -4.17 -9.72 -18.00
N LYS A 201 -2.83 -9.81 -18.12
CA LYS A 201 -2.14 -10.77 -18.98
C LYS A 201 -1.38 -11.74 -18.10
N LEU A 202 -1.59 -13.03 -18.28
CA LEU A 202 -0.78 -14.05 -17.62
C LEU A 202 0.51 -14.23 -18.41
N VAL A 203 1.64 -13.86 -17.83
CA VAL A 203 2.95 -13.98 -18.49
C VAL A 203 3.44 -15.42 -18.42
N GLU A 204 3.49 -15.98 -17.21
CA GLU A 204 3.96 -17.34 -16.97
C GLU A 204 3.29 -17.96 -15.74
N VAL A 205 3.31 -19.27 -15.67
CA VAL A 205 2.97 -20.05 -14.48
C VAL A 205 4.20 -20.88 -14.11
N ILE A 206 4.73 -20.66 -12.92
CA ILE A 206 5.87 -21.40 -12.43
C ILE A 206 5.34 -22.56 -11.57
N PRO A 207 5.53 -23.81 -11.98
CA PRO A 207 5.12 -24.95 -11.18
C PRO A 207 5.93 -25.03 -9.88
N THR A 208 5.38 -25.66 -8.88
CA THR A 208 6.11 -25.93 -7.63
C THR A 208 7.38 -26.73 -7.96
N HIS A 209 8.51 -26.21 -7.52
CA HIS A 209 9.83 -26.84 -7.75
C HIS A 209 10.69 -26.70 -6.48
N THR A 210 11.74 -27.50 -6.41
CA THR A 210 12.76 -27.33 -5.38
C THR A 210 13.63 -26.14 -5.75
N ALA A 211 13.84 -25.22 -4.81
CA ALA A 211 14.63 -24.01 -5.05
C ALA A 211 16.02 -24.33 -5.58
N SER A 212 16.43 -23.64 -6.62
CA SER A 212 17.72 -23.79 -7.28
C SER A 212 18.44 -22.44 -7.40
N LEU A 213 19.78 -22.48 -7.41
CA LEU A 213 20.57 -21.26 -7.59
C LEU A 213 20.38 -20.60 -8.96
N ASN A 214 19.93 -21.34 -9.98
CA ASN A 214 19.72 -20.79 -11.31
C ASN A 214 18.40 -20.00 -11.43
N GLU A 215 17.36 -20.48 -10.76
CA GLU A 215 16.00 -19.93 -10.90
C GLU A 215 15.61 -19.03 -9.73
N ASP A 216 16.14 -19.29 -8.52
CA ASP A 216 15.76 -18.63 -7.29
C ASP A 216 16.92 -17.87 -6.64
N TYR A 217 17.97 -17.55 -7.38
CA TYR A 217 19.21 -16.96 -6.83
C TYR A 217 18.94 -15.79 -5.88
N LEU A 218 18.17 -14.80 -6.32
CA LEU A 218 17.88 -13.60 -5.51
C LEU A 218 17.16 -13.93 -4.20
N ARG A 219 16.23 -14.88 -4.24
CA ARG A 219 15.49 -15.31 -3.06
C ARG A 219 16.39 -16.08 -2.09
N LEU A 220 17.21 -16.96 -2.61
CA LEU A 220 18.18 -17.72 -1.80
C LEU A 220 19.25 -16.82 -1.19
N GLU A 221 19.72 -15.83 -1.96
CA GLU A 221 20.65 -14.80 -1.48
C GLU A 221 20.05 -13.99 -0.33
N GLU A 222 18.78 -13.55 -0.47
CA GLU A 222 18.10 -12.82 0.60
C GLU A 222 17.92 -13.67 1.85
N MET A 223 17.48 -14.92 1.71
CA MET A 223 17.35 -15.84 2.84
C MET A 223 18.69 -16.07 3.55
N ALA A 224 19.78 -16.25 2.79
CA ALA A 224 21.11 -16.41 3.35
C ALA A 224 21.61 -15.14 4.05
N LEU A 225 21.29 -13.97 3.49
CA LEU A 225 21.63 -12.68 4.08
C LEU A 225 20.87 -12.48 5.41
N GLN A 226 19.57 -12.79 5.43
CA GLN A 226 18.73 -12.71 6.62
C GLN A 226 19.24 -13.64 7.71
N ASP A 227 19.52 -14.92 7.39
CA ASP A 227 20.11 -15.87 8.36
C ASP A 227 21.44 -15.36 8.95
N LYS A 228 22.29 -14.80 8.07
CA LYS A 228 23.55 -14.21 8.52
C LYS A 228 23.33 -13.00 9.42
N GLN A 229 22.39 -12.11 9.09
CA GLN A 229 22.06 -10.94 9.93
C GLN A 229 21.54 -11.38 11.30
N ASP A 230 20.62 -12.33 11.34
CA ASP A 230 20.04 -12.86 12.58
C ASP A 230 21.12 -13.50 13.46
N ARG A 231 22.01 -14.27 12.86
CA ARG A 231 23.13 -14.89 13.59
C ARG A 231 24.08 -13.83 14.15
N VAL A 232 24.50 -12.85 13.34
CA VAL A 232 25.37 -11.76 13.80
C VAL A 232 24.69 -10.91 14.87
N PHE A 233 23.41 -10.65 14.73
CA PHE A 233 22.63 -9.92 15.74
C PHE A 233 22.54 -10.69 17.05
N LYS A 234 22.24 -11.99 17.01
CA LYS A 234 22.22 -12.85 18.20
C LYS A 234 23.57 -12.90 18.91
N GLU A 235 24.68 -13.05 18.17
CA GLU A 235 26.02 -13.02 18.71
C GLU A 235 26.37 -11.66 19.36
N TRP A 236 25.99 -10.56 18.68
CA TRP A 236 26.20 -9.21 19.22
C TRP A 236 25.37 -8.99 20.49
N LEU A 237 24.11 -9.42 20.48
CA LEU A 237 23.20 -9.30 21.63
C LEU A 237 23.73 -10.11 22.82
N SER A 238 24.18 -11.34 22.60
CA SER A 238 24.78 -12.18 23.63
C SER A 238 25.99 -11.48 24.27
N LYS A 239 26.92 -10.95 23.47
CA LYS A 239 28.07 -10.21 23.96
C LYS A 239 27.70 -8.95 24.75
N LYS A 240 26.64 -8.26 24.34
CA LYS A 240 26.12 -7.08 25.06
C LYS A 240 25.50 -7.47 26.39
N ILE A 241 24.71 -8.54 26.42
CA ILE A 241 24.09 -9.06 27.65
C ILE A 241 25.14 -9.51 28.66
N ASP A 242 26.21 -10.16 28.22
CA ASP A 242 27.29 -10.57 29.08
C ASP A 242 27.99 -9.37 29.77
N GLY A 243 28.01 -8.21 29.13
CA GLY A 243 28.56 -6.96 29.66
C GLY A 243 27.56 -6.12 30.45
N MET A 244 26.29 -6.49 30.54
CA MET A 244 25.26 -5.75 31.26
C MET A 244 25.03 -6.32 32.66
N TYR A 245 24.67 -5.43 33.59
CA TYR A 245 24.17 -5.86 34.89
C TYR A 245 22.67 -6.14 34.77
N VAL A 246 22.30 -7.42 34.89
CA VAL A 246 20.88 -7.85 34.87
C VAL A 246 20.56 -8.39 36.26
N TYR A 247 19.60 -7.80 36.96
CA TYR A 247 19.08 -8.28 38.23
C TYR A 247 17.72 -8.90 38.04
N ILE A 248 17.59 -10.18 38.37
CA ILE A 248 16.31 -10.88 38.39
C ILE A 248 15.97 -11.14 39.86
N SER A 249 14.79 -10.70 40.31
CA SER A 249 14.31 -10.99 41.65
C SER A 249 14.30 -12.50 41.91
N PRO A 250 14.71 -12.97 43.13
CA PRO A 250 14.79 -14.39 43.43
C PRO A 250 13.55 -15.20 43.13
N GLU A 251 12.38 -14.58 43.24
CA GLU A 251 11.07 -15.19 42.96
C GLU A 251 10.90 -15.63 41.49
N PHE A 252 11.63 -14.96 40.56
CA PHE A 252 11.51 -15.21 39.11
C PHE A 252 12.74 -15.95 38.54
N ARG A 253 13.72 -16.30 39.33
CA ARG A 253 14.96 -16.96 38.85
C ARG A 253 14.76 -18.38 38.35
N ASN A 254 13.67 -19.01 38.73
CA ASN A 254 13.32 -20.39 38.30
C ASN A 254 12.53 -20.43 36.96
N GLY A 255 12.36 -19.30 36.25
CA GLY A 255 11.76 -19.25 34.95
C GLY A 255 12.65 -19.84 33.87
N GLU A 256 12.03 -20.31 32.79
CA GLU A 256 12.74 -20.66 31.56
C GLU A 256 13.14 -19.36 30.82
N PHE A 257 14.43 -19.03 30.89
CA PHE A 257 14.98 -17.89 30.16
C PHE A 257 15.66 -18.35 28.87
N GLU A 258 15.37 -17.70 27.79
CA GLU A 258 16.02 -17.93 26.50
C GLU A 258 17.53 -17.68 26.59
N ASN A 259 17.93 -16.68 27.38
CA ASN A 259 19.32 -16.37 27.72
C ASN A 259 19.67 -16.84 29.15
N LYS A 260 20.33 -17.98 29.28
CA LYS A 260 20.76 -18.51 30.56
C LYS A 260 21.77 -17.61 31.28
N HIS A 261 22.44 -16.69 30.59
CA HIS A 261 23.37 -15.71 31.14
C HIS A 261 22.70 -14.64 32.02
N TRP A 262 21.40 -14.50 31.99
CA TRP A 262 20.64 -13.55 32.83
C TRP A 262 20.54 -14.02 34.30
N VAL A 263 20.67 -15.30 34.54
CA VAL A 263 20.61 -15.87 35.88
C VAL A 263 22.04 -16.12 36.32
N LYS A 264 22.66 -15.13 36.99
CA LYS A 264 23.94 -15.28 37.68
C LYS A 264 23.74 -15.59 39.15
#